data_6f343b421bee95f874aff850eb1cceb3
#
_entry.id   6f343b421bee95f874aff850eb1cceb3
#
_cell.length_a   1.000
_cell.length_b   1.000
_cell.length_c   1.000
_cell.angle_alpha   90.00
_cell.angle_beta   90.00
_cell.angle_gamma   90.00
#
_symmetry.space_group_name_H-M   'P 1'
#
loop_
_entity.id
_entity.type
_entity.pdbx_description
1 polymer ?
#
loop_
_entity_poly.entity_id
_entity_poly.type
_entity_poly.pdbx_seq_one_letter_code
_entity_poly.pdbx_strand_id
1 'polypeptide(L)'
;MNVKRILLYLVPGIILLVFSLSLLISPNTSFPGAEQKIEKQKKKISSLMNSIEKGNLENLKLQQDLLPMAEIRKGAIAADKNGALILRERFDNACSKSGITIRTVGDIQKREIDADELIIYEVNFSAEATLKELLALMTDFEKQLPRIYWRSLTIRPNMNREVDLLNISGTITVLAIGGDK
;
A
#
# COMPACT_ATOMS: atom_id res chain seq x y z
N MET A 1 46.29 46.41 -67.73
CA MET A 1 45.22 46.23 -66.70
C MET A 1 45.62 47.11 -65.51
N ASN A 2 44.80 48.15 -65.17
CA ASN A 2 45.19 49.20 -64.26
C ASN A 2 45.27 48.73 -62.82
N VAL A 3 46.48 48.62 -62.28
CA VAL A 3 46.81 48.27 -60.88
C VAL A 3 45.95 49.05 -59.86
N LYS A 4 45.64 50.28 -60.17
CA LYS A 4 44.78 51.15 -59.31
C LYS A 4 43.30 50.58 -59.15
N ARG A 5 42.79 49.95 -60.20
CA ARG A 5 41.42 49.34 -60.12
C ARG A 5 41.39 48.07 -59.30
N ILE A 6 42.43 47.25 -59.37
CA ILE A 6 42.54 46.02 -58.59
C ILE A 6 42.68 46.36 -57.09
N LEU A 7 43.47 47.41 -56.76
CA LEU A 7 43.63 47.84 -55.37
C LEU A 7 42.31 48.35 -54.77
N LEU A 8 41.49 49.02 -55.60
CA LEU A 8 40.23 49.62 -55.16
C LEU A 8 39.19 48.57 -54.70
N TYR A 9 39.23 47.36 -55.28
CA TYR A 9 38.31 46.25 -54.89
C TYR A 9 38.95 45.29 -53.90
N LEU A 10 40.27 45.18 -53.85
CA LEU A 10 40.98 44.27 -52.98
C LEU A 10 41.00 44.74 -51.52
N VAL A 11 41.11 46.06 -51.29
CA VAL A 11 41.13 46.65 -49.95
C VAL A 11 39.83 46.46 -49.21
N PRO A 12 38.62 46.77 -49.74
CA PRO A 12 37.38 46.53 -49.02
C PRO A 12 37.09 45.04 -48.83
N GLY A 13 37.53 44.18 -49.73
CA GLY A 13 37.39 42.72 -49.58
C GLY A 13 38.18 42.16 -48.38
N ILE A 14 39.43 42.66 -48.21
CA ILE A 14 40.27 42.25 -47.07
C ILE A 14 39.71 42.79 -45.75
N ILE A 15 39.17 44.01 -45.72
CA ILE A 15 38.55 44.59 -44.55
C ILE A 15 37.35 43.79 -44.15
N LEU A 16 36.50 43.40 -45.10
CA LEU A 16 35.31 42.57 -44.82
C LEU A 16 35.69 41.16 -44.32
N LEU A 17 36.76 40.60 -44.86
CA LEU A 17 37.26 39.30 -44.45
C LEU A 17 37.82 39.33 -43.02
N VAL A 18 38.60 40.34 -42.68
CA VAL A 18 39.14 40.55 -41.33
C VAL A 18 38.01 40.82 -40.34
N PHE A 19 36.99 41.58 -40.72
CA PHE A 19 35.83 41.85 -39.86
C PHE A 19 35.00 40.59 -39.62
N SER A 20 34.76 39.78 -40.65
CA SER A 20 34.05 38.50 -40.50
C SER A 20 34.84 37.49 -39.67
N LEU A 21 36.17 37.44 -39.82
CA LEU A 21 37.03 36.57 -39.01
C LEU A 21 37.05 37.04 -37.55
N SER A 22 37.07 38.36 -37.30
CA SER A 22 37.03 38.87 -35.92
C SER A 22 35.70 38.55 -35.21
N LEU A 23 34.60 38.48 -35.93
CA LEU A 23 33.30 38.04 -35.40
C LEU A 23 33.26 36.55 -35.13
N LEU A 24 33.99 35.74 -35.92
CA LEU A 24 34.09 34.29 -35.73
C LEU A 24 35.08 33.88 -34.61
N ILE A 25 36.12 34.72 -34.38
CA ILE A 25 37.17 34.46 -33.38
C ILE A 25 36.87 35.16 -32.04
N SER A 26 35.75 35.87 -31.91
CA SER A 26 35.34 36.42 -30.63
C SER A 26 34.61 35.35 -29.79
N PRO A 27 35.37 34.49 -29.07
CA PRO A 27 34.76 33.37 -28.32
C PRO A 27 34.14 33.83 -27.00
N ASN A 28 33.98 35.13 -26.79
CA ASN A 28 33.67 35.67 -25.48
C ASN A 28 32.59 36.76 -25.50
N THR A 29 31.50 36.55 -26.25
CA THR A 29 30.27 37.21 -25.90
C THR A 29 29.56 36.33 -24.84
N SER A 30 30.19 36.22 -23.68
CA SER A 30 29.48 35.90 -22.46
C SER A 30 28.45 37.03 -22.26
N PHE A 31 27.21 36.76 -22.65
CA PHE A 31 26.11 37.70 -22.35
C PHE A 31 26.06 37.83 -20.83
N PRO A 32 26.45 39.00 -20.25
CA PRO A 32 26.43 39.18 -18.82
C PRO A 32 24.96 39.09 -18.39
N GLY A 33 24.58 37.98 -17.77
CA GLY A 33 23.23 37.64 -17.38
C GLY A 33 22.71 36.28 -17.89
N ALA A 34 23.29 35.69 -18.94
CA ALA A 34 22.93 34.37 -19.40
C ALA A 34 23.35 33.30 -18.39
N GLU A 35 24.53 33.38 -17.85
CA GLU A 35 25.03 32.47 -16.81
C GLU A 35 24.18 32.53 -15.54
N GLN A 36 23.80 33.73 -15.10
CA GLN A 36 22.91 33.89 -13.95
C GLN A 36 21.52 33.33 -14.18
N LYS A 37 21.01 33.43 -15.42
CA LYS A 37 19.70 32.81 -15.78
C LYS A 37 19.81 31.31 -15.79
N ILE A 38 20.89 30.74 -16.33
CA ILE A 38 21.14 29.29 -16.36
C ILE A 38 21.29 28.75 -14.93
N GLU A 39 22.02 29.44 -14.08
CA GLU A 39 22.19 29.01 -12.69
C GLU A 39 20.88 29.08 -11.88
N LYS A 40 20.08 30.15 -12.08
CA LYS A 40 18.72 30.20 -11.50
C LYS A 40 17.83 29.09 -11.98
N GLN A 41 17.87 28.73 -13.28
CA GLN A 41 17.12 27.63 -13.82
C GLN A 41 17.60 26.27 -13.28
N LYS A 42 18.91 26.05 -13.17
CA LYS A 42 19.46 24.85 -12.54
C LYS A 42 19.01 24.70 -11.08
N LYS A 43 19.05 25.77 -10.29
CA LYS A 43 18.54 25.76 -8.90
C LYS A 43 17.04 25.46 -8.85
N LYS A 44 16.26 26.00 -9.77
CA LYS A 44 14.82 25.73 -9.86
C LYS A 44 14.55 24.27 -10.26
N ILE A 45 15.30 23.72 -11.20
CA ILE A 45 15.18 22.32 -11.62
C ILE A 45 15.56 21.40 -10.45
N SER A 46 16.67 21.66 -9.74
CA SER A 46 17.06 20.84 -8.60
C SER A 46 16.04 20.88 -7.46
N SER A 47 15.45 22.05 -7.19
CA SER A 47 14.39 22.16 -6.17
C SER A 47 13.10 21.40 -6.58
N LEU A 48 12.75 21.44 -7.86
CA LEU A 48 11.60 20.69 -8.38
C LEU A 48 11.87 19.17 -8.35
N MET A 49 13.07 18.73 -8.72
CA MET A 49 13.47 17.32 -8.62
C MET A 49 13.37 16.80 -7.19
N ASN A 50 13.91 17.56 -6.22
CA ASN A 50 13.81 17.21 -4.81
C ASN A 50 12.35 17.16 -4.30
N SER A 51 11.49 18.04 -4.82
CA SER A 51 10.06 18.04 -4.48
C SER A 51 9.34 16.82 -5.06
N ILE A 52 9.65 16.43 -6.29
CA ILE A 52 9.12 15.24 -6.95
C ILE A 52 9.59 13.98 -6.21
N GLU A 53 10.86 13.92 -5.84
CA GLU A 53 11.40 12.77 -5.11
C GLU A 53 10.75 12.60 -3.73
N LYS A 54 10.55 13.71 -2.99
CA LYS A 54 9.78 13.70 -1.75
C LYS A 54 8.35 13.24 -1.96
N GLY A 55 7.65 13.77 -2.96
CA GLY A 55 6.29 13.37 -3.28
C GLY A 55 6.17 11.89 -3.66
N ASN A 56 7.16 11.35 -4.38
CA ASN A 56 7.20 9.93 -4.71
C ASN A 56 7.44 9.04 -3.48
N LEU A 57 8.32 9.47 -2.57
CA LEU A 57 8.56 8.76 -1.30
C LEU A 57 7.32 8.76 -0.39
N GLU A 58 6.60 9.88 -0.30
CA GLU A 58 5.35 9.98 0.46
C GLU A 58 4.27 9.10 -0.15
N ASN A 59 4.12 9.09 -1.48
CA ASN A 59 3.18 8.20 -2.17
C ASN A 59 3.50 6.72 -1.97
N LEU A 60 4.78 6.34 -2.00
CA LEU A 60 5.20 4.96 -1.71
C LEU A 60 4.86 4.55 -0.28
N LYS A 61 5.09 5.43 0.70
CA LYS A 61 4.70 5.18 2.09
C LYS A 61 3.19 5.02 2.23
N LEU A 62 2.42 5.94 1.65
CA LEU A 62 0.96 5.85 1.64
C LEU A 62 0.46 4.55 1.00
N GLN A 63 1.06 4.11 -0.11
CA GLN A 63 0.72 2.82 -0.72
C GLN A 63 1.06 1.64 0.19
N GLN A 64 2.22 1.67 0.87
CA GLN A 64 2.59 0.63 1.83
C GLN A 64 1.66 0.58 3.05
N ASP A 65 1.19 1.74 3.53
CA ASP A 65 0.24 1.82 4.64
C ASP A 65 -1.18 1.41 4.24
N LEU A 66 -1.56 1.63 2.97
CA LEU A 66 -2.89 1.27 2.46
C LEU A 66 -3.03 -0.22 2.09
N LEU A 67 -1.92 -0.91 1.77
CA LEU A 67 -1.96 -2.34 1.41
C LEU A 67 -2.58 -3.23 2.51
N PRO A 68 -2.19 -3.11 3.79
CA PRO A 68 -2.80 -3.90 4.84
C PRO A 68 -4.28 -3.56 5.05
N MET A 69 -4.69 -2.29 4.89
CA MET A 69 -6.11 -1.89 4.95
C MET A 69 -6.94 -2.47 3.81
N ALA A 70 -6.39 -2.53 2.60
CA ALA A 70 -7.09 -3.15 1.46
C ALA A 70 -7.28 -4.66 1.66
N GLU A 71 -6.33 -5.35 2.29
CA GLU A 71 -6.47 -6.76 2.64
C GLU A 71 -7.50 -7.00 3.74
N ILE A 72 -7.52 -6.14 4.76
CA ILE A 72 -8.53 -6.16 5.82
C ILE A 72 -9.92 -5.93 5.23
N ARG A 73 -10.09 -4.95 4.34
CA ARG A 73 -11.37 -4.69 3.66
C ARG A 73 -11.85 -5.87 2.83
N LYS A 74 -10.96 -6.59 2.14
CA LYS A 74 -11.34 -7.81 1.40
C LYS A 74 -11.86 -8.94 2.30
N GLY A 75 -11.36 -9.00 3.54
CA GLY A 75 -11.77 -10.00 4.53
C GLY A 75 -12.97 -9.61 5.36
N ALA A 76 -13.42 -8.36 5.27
CA ALA A 76 -14.52 -7.82 6.06
C ALA A 76 -15.89 -8.04 5.39
N ILE A 77 -16.94 -7.95 6.20
CA ILE A 77 -18.34 -7.97 5.76
C ILE A 77 -18.78 -6.51 5.50
N ALA A 78 -19.69 -6.29 4.57
CA ALA A 78 -20.38 -5.00 4.44
C ALA A 78 -21.28 -4.78 5.66
N ALA A 79 -21.28 -3.55 6.22
CA ALA A 79 -22.00 -3.25 7.47
C ALA A 79 -23.53 -3.32 7.36
N ASP A 80 -24.08 -3.31 6.14
CA ASP A 80 -25.49 -3.51 5.84
C ASP A 80 -25.98 -4.95 6.06
N LYS A 81 -25.06 -5.91 6.18
CA LYS A 81 -25.35 -7.33 6.40
C LYS A 81 -25.38 -7.66 7.90
N ASN A 82 -26.20 -8.64 8.25
CA ASN A 82 -26.21 -9.15 9.61
C ASN A 82 -24.92 -9.91 9.92
N GLY A 83 -23.90 -9.18 10.36
CA GLY A 83 -22.58 -9.73 10.65
C GLY A 83 -22.57 -10.81 11.74
N ALA A 84 -23.50 -10.73 12.68
CA ALA A 84 -23.67 -11.77 13.71
C ALA A 84 -24.10 -13.11 13.08
N LEU A 85 -25.09 -13.09 12.20
CA LEU A 85 -25.56 -14.28 11.51
C LEU A 85 -24.45 -14.87 10.64
N ILE A 86 -23.75 -14.03 9.88
CA ILE A 86 -22.67 -14.45 9.00
C ILE A 86 -21.53 -15.08 9.82
N LEU A 87 -21.13 -14.48 10.94
CA LEU A 87 -20.12 -15.07 11.82
C LEU A 87 -20.55 -16.45 12.31
N ARG A 88 -21.82 -16.59 12.74
CA ARG A 88 -22.33 -17.84 13.26
C ARG A 88 -22.36 -18.93 12.19
N GLU A 89 -22.95 -18.66 11.05
CA GLU A 89 -23.02 -19.61 9.94
C GLU A 89 -21.63 -20.01 9.45
N ARG A 90 -20.73 -19.05 9.36
CA ARG A 90 -19.35 -19.27 8.92
C ARG A 90 -18.58 -20.15 9.90
N PHE A 91 -18.73 -19.89 11.21
CA PHE A 91 -18.11 -20.68 12.27
C PHE A 91 -18.66 -22.11 12.30
N ASP A 92 -19.97 -22.26 12.31
CA ASP A 92 -20.63 -23.60 12.35
C ASP A 92 -20.25 -24.44 11.13
N ASN A 93 -20.19 -23.83 9.93
CA ASN A 93 -19.76 -24.51 8.70
C ASN A 93 -18.27 -24.93 8.76
N ALA A 94 -17.40 -24.09 9.28
CA ALA A 94 -15.98 -24.41 9.41
C ALA A 94 -15.73 -25.52 10.44
N CYS A 95 -16.42 -25.50 11.57
CA CYS A 95 -16.37 -26.58 12.57
C CYS A 95 -16.87 -27.89 12.02
N SER A 96 -18.00 -27.90 11.30
CA SER A 96 -18.53 -29.08 10.66
C SER A 96 -17.58 -29.70 9.63
N LYS A 97 -16.95 -28.89 8.81
CA LYS A 97 -15.97 -29.33 7.81
C LYS A 97 -14.69 -29.89 8.42
N SER A 98 -14.23 -29.30 9.53
CA SER A 98 -12.99 -29.71 10.21
C SER A 98 -13.20 -30.91 11.14
N GLY A 99 -14.46 -31.30 11.44
CA GLY A 99 -14.79 -32.40 12.34
C GLY A 99 -14.71 -32.03 13.83
N ILE A 100 -14.60 -30.75 14.17
CA ILE A 100 -14.49 -30.27 15.55
C ILE A 100 -15.80 -30.41 16.29
N THR A 101 -15.72 -30.96 17.51
CA THR A 101 -16.89 -31.09 18.39
C THR A 101 -17.03 -29.85 19.28
N ILE A 102 -18.03 -29.03 18.98
CA ILE A 102 -18.33 -27.81 19.78
C ILE A 102 -18.99 -28.24 21.09
N ARG A 103 -18.46 -27.74 22.21
CA ARG A 103 -19.06 -27.91 23.54
C ARG A 103 -20.01 -26.77 23.89
N THR A 104 -19.48 -25.54 23.74
CA THR A 104 -20.27 -24.32 24.03
C THR A 104 -19.94 -23.24 23.03
N VAL A 105 -20.94 -22.44 22.69
CA VAL A 105 -20.77 -21.18 21.95
C VAL A 105 -21.54 -20.12 22.69
N GLY A 106 -20.88 -19.04 23.02
CA GLY A 106 -21.48 -17.89 23.67
C GLY A 106 -22.32 -17.04 22.73
N ASP A 107 -22.91 -16.01 23.27
CA ASP A 107 -23.63 -14.99 22.51
C ASP A 107 -22.64 -14.14 21.69
N ILE A 108 -23.08 -13.74 20.51
CA ILE A 108 -22.29 -12.87 19.65
C ILE A 108 -22.41 -11.45 20.16
N GLN A 109 -21.26 -10.86 20.47
CA GLN A 109 -21.15 -9.48 20.92
C GLN A 109 -20.81 -8.57 19.73
N LYS A 110 -21.56 -7.49 19.58
CA LYS A 110 -21.27 -6.41 18.63
C LYS A 110 -20.47 -5.32 19.34
N ARG A 111 -19.37 -4.92 18.78
CA ARG A 111 -18.54 -3.82 19.27
C ARG A 111 -18.25 -2.84 18.14
N GLU A 112 -18.59 -1.60 18.33
CA GLU A 112 -18.25 -0.50 17.42
C GLU A 112 -16.93 0.13 17.90
N ILE A 113 -15.97 0.28 16.96
CA ILE A 113 -14.64 0.83 17.29
C ILE A 113 -14.52 2.28 16.87
N ASP A 114 -15.10 2.65 15.75
CA ASP A 114 -15.07 4.04 15.28
C ASP A 114 -16.45 4.41 14.76
N ALA A 115 -16.85 5.65 14.97
CA ALA A 115 -18.21 6.11 14.69
C ALA A 115 -18.67 5.64 13.29
N ASP A 116 -19.42 4.55 13.29
CA ASP A 116 -20.12 3.93 12.16
C ASP A 116 -19.26 3.23 11.07
N GLU A 117 -17.91 3.27 11.13
CA GLU A 117 -17.11 2.71 10.03
C GLU A 117 -16.60 1.29 10.29
N LEU A 118 -16.29 0.93 11.52
CA LEU A 118 -15.75 -0.39 11.85
C LEU A 118 -16.53 -1.06 12.99
N ILE A 119 -17.14 -2.18 12.65
CA ILE A 119 -17.89 -3.03 13.59
C ILE A 119 -17.17 -4.36 13.72
N ILE A 120 -16.98 -4.80 14.96
CA ILE A 120 -16.46 -6.13 15.28
C ILE A 120 -17.57 -6.97 15.85
N TYR A 121 -17.76 -8.15 15.27
CA TYR A 121 -18.59 -9.19 15.86
C TYR A 121 -17.68 -10.24 16.51
N GLU A 122 -17.91 -10.54 17.77
CA GLU A 122 -17.08 -11.45 18.56
C GLU A 122 -17.94 -12.58 19.12
N VAL A 123 -17.39 -13.81 19.17
CA VAL A 123 -18.01 -14.93 19.83
C VAL A 123 -16.96 -15.75 20.58
N ASN A 124 -17.30 -16.12 21.82
CA ASN A 124 -16.51 -17.03 22.62
C ASN A 124 -17.00 -18.46 22.38
N PHE A 125 -16.09 -19.41 22.34
CA PHE A 125 -16.46 -20.82 22.20
C PHE A 125 -15.51 -21.73 22.97
N SER A 126 -16.00 -22.94 23.28
CA SER A 126 -15.17 -24.06 23.69
C SER A 126 -15.50 -25.30 22.88
N ALA A 127 -14.48 -26.09 22.58
CA ALA A 127 -14.58 -27.26 21.71
C ALA A 127 -13.57 -28.34 22.13
N GLU A 128 -13.81 -29.54 21.64
CA GLU A 128 -12.83 -30.63 21.64
C GLU A 128 -12.40 -30.93 20.21
N ALA A 129 -11.13 -31.14 20.00
CA ALA A 129 -10.58 -31.47 18.69
C ALA A 129 -9.23 -32.16 18.80
N THR A 130 -8.87 -32.91 17.78
CA THR A 130 -7.50 -33.32 17.55
C THR A 130 -6.68 -32.15 17.00
N LEU A 131 -5.36 -32.23 17.08
CA LEU A 131 -4.48 -31.21 16.46
C LEU A 131 -4.74 -31.06 14.95
N LYS A 132 -5.02 -32.16 14.26
CA LYS A 132 -5.31 -32.16 12.81
C LYS A 132 -6.58 -31.38 12.50
N GLU A 133 -7.63 -31.56 13.26
CA GLU A 133 -8.92 -30.88 13.12
C GLU A 133 -8.77 -29.37 13.41
N LEU A 134 -8.02 -29.04 14.45
CA LEU A 134 -7.72 -27.64 14.78
C LEU A 134 -6.97 -26.94 13.64
N LEU A 135 -5.93 -27.57 13.07
CA LEU A 135 -5.22 -27.02 11.92
C LEU A 135 -6.10 -26.86 10.68
N ALA A 136 -7.02 -27.81 10.47
CA ALA A 136 -8.00 -27.69 9.39
C ALA A 136 -8.93 -26.47 9.59
N LEU A 137 -9.42 -26.25 10.81
CA LEU A 137 -10.25 -25.09 11.15
C LEU A 137 -9.48 -23.78 10.93
N MET A 138 -8.24 -23.68 11.42
CA MET A 138 -7.42 -22.48 11.24
C MET A 138 -7.20 -22.19 9.75
N THR A 139 -6.92 -23.22 8.96
CA THR A 139 -6.74 -23.08 7.51
C THR A 139 -8.03 -22.62 6.80
N ASP A 140 -9.20 -23.10 7.24
CA ASP A 140 -10.47 -22.67 6.68
C ASP A 140 -10.78 -21.20 7.01
N PHE A 141 -10.46 -20.75 8.21
CA PHE A 141 -10.64 -19.35 8.61
C PHE A 141 -9.80 -18.38 7.78
N GLU A 142 -8.58 -18.77 7.43
CA GLU A 142 -7.66 -17.94 6.62
C GLU A 142 -8.05 -17.91 5.13
N LYS A 143 -8.50 -19.04 4.58
CA LYS A 143 -8.72 -19.19 3.13
C LYS A 143 -10.07 -18.68 2.64
N GLN A 144 -11.08 -18.68 3.47
CA GLN A 144 -12.43 -18.33 3.04
C GLN A 144 -12.84 -16.92 3.46
N LEU A 145 -13.71 -16.31 2.69
CA LEU A 145 -14.27 -14.99 2.97
C LEU A 145 -15.72 -15.12 3.49
N PRO A 146 -16.15 -14.27 4.44
CA PRO A 146 -15.34 -13.31 5.18
C PRO A 146 -14.32 -14.02 6.08
N ARG A 147 -13.17 -13.37 6.31
CA ARG A 147 -12.13 -13.94 7.18
C ARG A 147 -12.55 -13.90 8.64
N ILE A 148 -12.32 -15.01 9.33
CA ILE A 148 -12.46 -15.11 10.78
C ILE A 148 -11.08 -14.95 11.41
N TYR A 149 -10.98 -14.06 12.37
CA TYR A 149 -9.73 -13.77 13.08
C TYR A 149 -9.79 -14.33 14.50
N TRP A 150 -8.66 -14.83 14.98
CA TRP A 150 -8.50 -15.24 16.35
C TRP A 150 -8.15 -14.03 17.22
N ARG A 151 -8.99 -13.70 18.19
CA ARG A 151 -8.66 -12.74 19.24
C ARG A 151 -7.91 -13.38 20.39
N SER A 152 -8.33 -14.60 20.75
CA SER A 152 -7.66 -15.42 21.75
C SER A 152 -7.84 -16.90 21.42
N LEU A 153 -6.86 -17.71 21.73
CA LEU A 153 -6.89 -19.16 21.60
C LEU A 153 -6.13 -19.79 22.76
N THR A 154 -6.80 -20.66 23.48
CA THR A 154 -6.21 -21.48 24.54
C THR A 154 -6.38 -22.93 24.19
N ILE A 155 -5.29 -23.68 24.20
CA ILE A 155 -5.26 -25.12 23.89
C ILE A 155 -4.73 -25.84 25.15
N ARG A 156 -5.47 -26.84 25.62
CA ARG A 156 -5.06 -27.68 26.75
C ARG A 156 -5.24 -29.15 26.41
N PRO A 157 -4.31 -30.03 26.83
CA PRO A 157 -4.52 -31.47 26.67
C PRO A 157 -5.77 -31.91 27.44
N ASN A 158 -6.51 -32.85 26.88
CA ASN A 158 -7.64 -33.45 27.59
C ASN A 158 -7.12 -34.64 28.41
N MET A 159 -6.79 -34.43 29.67
CA MET A 159 -6.19 -35.45 30.55
C MET A 159 -7.13 -36.63 30.89
N ASN A 160 -8.41 -36.51 30.57
CA ASN A 160 -9.43 -37.52 30.96
C ASN A 160 -9.81 -38.46 29.81
N ARG A 161 -9.24 -38.32 28.63
CA ARG A 161 -9.54 -39.08 27.44
C ARG A 161 -8.28 -39.46 26.65
N GLU A 162 -8.45 -40.29 25.65
CA GLU A 162 -7.38 -40.77 24.78
C GLU A 162 -6.42 -39.65 24.33
N VAL A 163 -5.20 -40.05 24.14
CA VAL A 163 -3.97 -39.24 24.09
C VAL A 163 -3.96 -38.07 23.09
N ASP A 164 -4.94 -38.00 22.17
CA ASP A 164 -4.89 -37.06 21.04
C ASP A 164 -5.94 -35.93 21.10
N LEU A 165 -6.81 -35.91 22.13
CA LEU A 165 -7.83 -34.86 22.23
C LEU A 165 -7.36 -33.63 23.00
N LEU A 166 -7.63 -32.47 22.43
CA LEU A 166 -7.35 -31.16 22.98
C LEU A 166 -8.65 -30.47 23.39
N ASN A 167 -8.65 -29.84 24.55
CA ASN A 167 -9.66 -28.87 24.94
C ASN A 167 -9.24 -27.49 24.38
N ILE A 168 -10.10 -26.93 23.56
CA ILE A 168 -9.87 -25.67 22.89
C ILE A 168 -10.87 -24.66 23.44
N SER A 169 -10.42 -23.47 23.82
CA SER A 169 -11.29 -22.34 24.09
C SER A 169 -10.72 -21.09 23.46
N GLY A 170 -11.57 -20.22 22.96
CA GLY A 170 -11.11 -19.02 22.30
C GLY A 170 -12.21 -18.02 22.00
N THR A 171 -11.76 -16.89 21.53
CA THR A 171 -12.62 -15.83 21.00
C THR A 171 -12.25 -15.62 19.53
N ILE A 172 -13.25 -15.71 18.69
CA ILE A 172 -13.10 -15.40 17.25
C ILE A 172 -13.85 -14.13 16.92
N THR A 173 -13.39 -13.46 15.87
CA THR A 173 -13.95 -12.18 15.45
C THR A 173 -14.10 -12.13 13.93
N VAL A 174 -15.09 -11.35 13.48
CA VAL A 174 -15.22 -10.94 12.09
C VAL A 174 -15.37 -9.42 12.05
N LEU A 175 -14.78 -8.82 11.04
CA LEU A 175 -14.84 -7.37 10.81
C LEU A 175 -15.97 -7.05 9.84
N ALA A 176 -16.74 -6.01 10.15
CA ALA A 176 -17.67 -5.41 9.23
C ALA A 176 -17.31 -3.93 9.05
N ILE A 177 -17.30 -3.48 7.80
CA ILE A 177 -16.93 -2.09 7.45
C ILE A 177 -18.15 -1.40 6.86
N GLY A 178 -18.47 -0.21 7.39
CA GLY A 178 -19.51 0.66 6.85
C GLY A 178 -19.24 0.94 5.38
N GLY A 179 -20.28 0.83 4.56
CA GLY A 179 -20.19 1.28 3.17
C GLY A 179 -20.13 2.80 3.12
N ASP A 180 -19.36 3.34 2.17
CA ASP A 180 -19.37 4.76 1.87
C ASP A 180 -20.83 5.21 1.65
N LYS A 181 -21.28 6.16 2.50
CA LYS A 181 -22.59 6.83 2.33
C LYS A 181 -22.52 7.80 1.18
#